data_440d191537866843dad5e1d71adce215
#
_entry.id   440d191537866843dad5e1d71adce215
#
_cell.length_a   1.000
_cell.length_b   1.000
_cell.length_c   1.000
_cell.angle_alpha   90.00
_cell.angle_beta   90.00
_cell.angle_gamma   90.00
#
_symmetry.space_group_name_H-M   'P 1'
#
loop_
_entity.id
_entity.type
_entity.pdbx_description
1 polymer ?
#
loop_
_entity_poly.entity_id
_entity_poly.type
_entity_poly.pdbx_seq_one_letter_code
_entity_poly.pdbx_strand_id
1 'polypeptide(L)'
;MKKFLKTVCLFSLPLLLLGIGFEYSLRQIPNPFRFKRYLLEEKGEQIKTMIIGSSVAGYGIDPSCLPDSTYNLAISGQWFRYNEAQLEKYIDSLPHLKNIIWGIAYQALWSDEYESGVFYQDSKQNENIAYYSIYMDISFDHHLIHRSELLSAGKICVEKWSKHYLQHEKTMCCDSLGLDHTYDLSEKEEDEKKWLNAIPRSIKMHTALDNEKAERIYQQNIQRMHAVAKLCHDRGVKLYLVIPPTYKMYYENVDEGQLQRMFLAIREVADKWDNVSAYDYFKDNRFVADDFYDGNHLTSDVGAVKFGNILREDIFKE
;
A
#
# COMPACT_ATOMS: atom_id res chain seq x y z
N MET A 1 -17.81 44.42 22.37
CA MET A 1 -17.08 43.15 22.46
C MET A 1 -17.96 41.92 22.81
N LYS A 2 -18.64 41.90 23.99
CA LYS A 2 -19.50 40.75 24.40
C LYS A 2 -20.64 40.41 23.41
N LYS A 3 -21.32 41.41 22.83
CA LYS A 3 -22.38 41.16 21.80
C LYS A 3 -21.79 40.58 20.52
N PHE A 4 -20.66 41.09 20.06
CA PHE A 4 -19.96 40.56 18.86
C PHE A 4 -19.54 39.12 19.07
N LEU A 5 -18.90 38.76 20.19
CA LEU A 5 -18.55 37.38 20.53
C LEU A 5 -19.77 36.47 20.59
N LYS A 6 -20.87 36.89 21.20
CA LYS A 6 -22.12 36.11 21.21
C LYS A 6 -22.65 35.84 19.78
N THR A 7 -22.60 36.84 18.90
CA THR A 7 -23.04 36.71 17.52
C THR A 7 -22.13 35.74 16.77
N VAL A 8 -20.80 35.88 16.90
CA VAL A 8 -19.84 34.95 16.28
C VAL A 8 -20.08 33.52 16.77
N CYS A 9 -20.20 33.28 18.08
CA CYS A 9 -20.49 31.95 18.62
C CYS A 9 -21.84 31.38 18.14
N LEU A 10 -22.88 32.21 18.00
CA LEU A 10 -24.20 31.79 17.56
C LEU A 10 -24.17 31.26 16.11
N PHE A 11 -23.36 31.88 15.23
CA PHE A 11 -23.24 31.46 13.82
C PHE A 11 -22.19 30.38 13.60
N SER A 12 -21.08 30.40 14.36
CA SER A 12 -20.01 29.41 14.18
C SER A 12 -20.31 28.07 14.86
N LEU A 13 -21.05 28.05 15.97
CA LEU A 13 -21.36 26.79 16.67
C LEU A 13 -22.17 25.79 15.82
N PRO A 14 -23.27 26.17 15.13
CA PRO A 14 -23.97 25.26 14.24
C PRO A 14 -23.08 24.71 13.12
N LEU A 15 -22.25 25.55 12.50
CA LEU A 15 -21.31 25.11 11.45
C LEU A 15 -20.27 24.14 11.98
N LEU A 16 -19.74 24.38 13.17
CA LEU A 16 -18.84 23.47 13.84
C LEU A 16 -19.48 22.11 14.12
N LEU A 17 -20.71 22.12 14.65
CA LEU A 17 -21.48 20.90 14.92
C LEU A 17 -21.78 20.11 13.63
N LEU A 18 -22.13 20.79 12.54
CA LEU A 18 -22.31 20.18 11.23
C LEU A 18 -21.00 19.57 10.72
N GLY A 19 -19.88 20.27 10.85
CA GLY A 19 -18.54 19.76 10.49
C GLY A 19 -18.16 18.51 11.29
N ILE A 20 -18.38 18.52 12.59
CA ILE A 20 -18.12 17.36 13.47
C ILE A 20 -19.04 16.19 13.09
N GLY A 21 -20.32 16.42 12.84
CA GLY A 21 -21.26 15.39 12.41
C GLY A 21 -20.90 14.79 11.06
N PHE A 22 -20.44 15.63 10.12
CA PHE A 22 -19.97 15.18 8.81
C PHE A 22 -18.66 14.35 8.94
N GLU A 23 -17.67 14.83 9.69
CA GLU A 23 -16.44 14.08 10.00
C GLU A 23 -16.76 12.72 10.64
N TYR A 24 -17.70 12.70 11.61
CA TYR A 24 -18.13 11.45 12.24
C TYR A 24 -18.73 10.50 11.20
N SER A 25 -19.60 10.99 10.31
CA SER A 25 -20.22 10.16 9.26
C SER A 25 -19.20 9.62 8.26
N LEU A 26 -18.17 10.42 7.88
CA LEU A 26 -17.06 9.97 7.04
C LEU A 26 -16.33 8.79 7.68
N ARG A 27 -16.05 8.87 8.98
CA ARG A 27 -15.37 7.81 9.72
C ARG A 27 -16.17 6.51 9.85
N GLN A 28 -17.48 6.52 9.61
CA GLN A 28 -18.28 5.29 9.58
C GLN A 28 -18.18 4.54 8.25
N ILE A 29 -17.71 5.19 7.18
CA ILE A 29 -17.58 4.57 5.86
C ILE A 29 -16.51 3.48 5.92
N PRO A 30 -16.83 2.22 5.52
CA PRO A 30 -15.86 1.13 5.44
C PRO A 30 -14.67 1.50 4.57
N ASN A 31 -13.46 1.19 5.04
CA ASN A 31 -12.22 1.47 4.31
C ASN A 31 -11.14 0.44 4.63
N PRO A 32 -10.16 0.22 3.73
CA PRO A 32 -9.11 -0.78 3.90
C PRO A 32 -8.27 -0.57 5.17
N PHE A 33 -7.95 0.67 5.54
CA PHE A 33 -7.09 0.97 6.69
C PHE A 33 -7.70 0.46 8.00
N ARG A 34 -8.96 0.80 8.25
CA ARG A 34 -9.69 0.32 9.43
C ARG A 34 -9.83 -1.20 9.44
N PHE A 35 -10.06 -1.80 8.27
CA PHE A 35 -10.17 -3.25 8.15
C PHE A 35 -8.83 -3.95 8.40
N LYS A 36 -7.72 -3.46 7.84
CA LYS A 36 -6.38 -4.03 8.09
C LYS A 36 -5.97 -3.88 9.57
N ARG A 37 -6.31 -2.77 10.21
CA ARG A 37 -6.15 -2.63 11.66
C ARG A 37 -6.95 -3.67 12.43
N TYR A 38 -8.21 -3.89 12.06
CA TYR A 38 -9.04 -4.94 12.65
C TYR A 38 -8.36 -6.32 12.53
N LEU A 39 -7.80 -6.65 11.37
CA LEU A 39 -7.07 -7.92 11.20
C LEU A 39 -5.87 -8.00 12.14
N LEU A 40 -5.10 -6.93 12.30
CA LEU A 40 -3.93 -6.89 13.19
C LEU A 40 -4.32 -7.02 14.68
N GLU A 41 -5.39 -6.36 15.11
CA GLU A 41 -5.81 -6.32 16.51
C GLU A 41 -6.64 -7.57 16.90
N GLU A 42 -7.58 -7.99 16.05
CA GLU A 42 -8.52 -9.06 16.39
C GLU A 42 -8.09 -10.46 15.89
N LYS A 43 -7.22 -10.50 14.87
CA LYS A 43 -6.70 -11.75 14.30
C LYS A 43 -5.22 -11.97 14.59
N GLY A 44 -4.57 -11.04 15.30
CA GLY A 44 -3.13 -11.08 15.56
C GLY A 44 -2.62 -12.42 16.09
N GLU A 45 -3.35 -13.04 17.04
CA GLU A 45 -3.07 -14.37 17.58
C GLU A 45 -3.08 -15.49 16.51
N GLN A 46 -3.71 -15.28 15.37
CA GLN A 46 -3.83 -16.27 14.31
C GLN A 46 -2.79 -16.07 13.19
N ILE A 47 -2.22 -14.88 13.09
CA ILE A 47 -1.34 -14.49 11.97
C ILE A 47 0.00 -15.23 12.09
N LYS A 48 0.29 -16.12 11.14
CA LYS A 48 1.59 -16.80 11.00
C LYS A 48 2.41 -16.24 9.83
N THR A 49 1.73 -15.79 8.79
CA THR A 49 2.35 -15.14 7.63
C THR A 49 1.61 -13.83 7.33
N MET A 50 2.35 -12.78 7.15
CA MET A 50 1.86 -11.43 6.90
C MET A 50 2.36 -10.95 5.54
N ILE A 51 1.46 -10.49 4.67
CA ILE A 51 1.82 -9.83 3.41
C ILE A 51 1.76 -8.33 3.65
N ILE A 52 2.84 -7.62 3.33
CA ILE A 52 2.94 -6.16 3.41
C ILE A 52 3.41 -5.58 2.08
N GLY A 53 3.29 -4.29 1.92
CA GLY A 53 3.69 -3.55 0.72
C GLY A 53 2.61 -2.59 0.25
N SER A 54 2.74 -2.14 -0.98
CA SER A 54 1.79 -1.24 -1.62
C SER A 54 0.71 -2.00 -2.43
N SER A 55 0.09 -1.32 -3.39
CA SER A 55 -0.94 -1.87 -4.28
C SER A 55 -0.55 -3.18 -4.97
N VAL A 56 0.71 -3.32 -5.38
CA VAL A 56 1.20 -4.55 -6.05
C VAL A 56 1.11 -5.79 -5.18
N ALA A 57 1.19 -5.64 -3.87
CA ALA A 57 0.96 -6.71 -2.90
C ALA A 57 -0.52 -6.79 -2.49
N GLY A 58 -1.16 -5.63 -2.28
CA GLY A 58 -2.55 -5.53 -1.82
C GLY A 58 -3.57 -6.16 -2.77
N TYR A 59 -3.34 -6.01 -4.07
CA TYR A 59 -4.16 -6.59 -5.14
C TYR A 59 -3.58 -7.88 -5.72
N GLY A 60 -2.26 -8.06 -5.65
CA GLY A 60 -1.54 -9.05 -6.45
C GLY A 60 -1.06 -10.30 -5.72
N ILE A 61 -1.26 -10.44 -4.41
CA ILE A 61 -0.88 -11.65 -3.67
C ILE A 61 -2.09 -12.17 -2.91
N ASP A 62 -2.67 -13.26 -3.38
CA ASP A 62 -3.81 -13.89 -2.73
C ASP A 62 -3.34 -14.74 -1.51
N PRO A 63 -3.70 -14.34 -0.28
CA PRO A 63 -3.32 -15.09 0.92
C PRO A 63 -3.95 -16.47 1.00
N SER A 64 -5.08 -16.72 0.33
CA SER A 64 -5.76 -18.03 0.32
C SER A 64 -4.95 -19.13 -0.39
N CYS A 65 -4.05 -18.74 -1.28
CA CYS A 65 -3.14 -19.66 -1.99
C CYS A 65 -1.90 -20.02 -1.17
N LEU A 66 -1.64 -19.33 -0.06
CA LEU A 66 -0.47 -19.50 0.81
C LEU A 66 -0.82 -20.39 2.03
N PRO A 67 0.17 -20.80 2.84
CA PRO A 67 -0.13 -21.61 4.04
C PRO A 67 -1.15 -20.95 4.97
N ASP A 68 -1.87 -21.79 5.70
CA ASP A 68 -2.92 -21.36 6.65
C ASP A 68 -2.45 -20.23 7.58
N SER A 69 -3.39 -19.34 7.92
CA SER A 69 -3.11 -18.17 8.75
C SER A 69 -2.24 -17.11 8.08
N THR A 70 -2.31 -17.01 6.75
CA THR A 70 -1.75 -15.91 5.98
C THR A 70 -2.79 -14.80 5.80
N TYR A 71 -2.37 -13.55 6.06
CA TYR A 71 -3.21 -12.35 5.90
C TYR A 71 -2.51 -11.30 5.06
N ASN A 72 -3.25 -10.71 4.12
CA ASN A 72 -2.75 -9.60 3.32
C ASN A 72 -3.04 -8.27 4.03
N LEU A 73 -2.00 -7.60 4.51
CA LEU A 73 -2.05 -6.34 5.24
C LEU A 73 -1.47 -5.16 4.44
N ALA A 74 -1.14 -5.41 3.17
CA ALA A 74 -0.71 -4.37 2.24
C ALA A 74 -1.87 -3.43 1.90
N ILE A 75 -1.55 -2.13 1.73
CA ILE A 75 -2.52 -1.08 1.40
C ILE A 75 -2.01 -0.31 0.18
N SER A 76 -2.89 0.04 -0.75
CA SER A 76 -2.52 0.85 -1.91
C SER A 76 -1.84 2.16 -1.50
N GLY A 77 -0.67 2.47 -2.09
CA GLY A 77 0.14 3.63 -1.72
C GLY A 77 0.85 3.50 -0.37
N GLN A 78 0.94 2.32 0.21
CA GLN A 78 1.74 2.07 1.42
C GLN A 78 3.20 1.88 1.04
N TRP A 79 4.01 2.92 1.25
CA TRP A 79 5.44 2.90 0.97
C TRP A 79 6.25 2.41 2.18
N PHE A 80 7.56 2.46 2.09
CA PHE A 80 8.49 1.87 3.06
C PHE A 80 8.34 2.42 4.47
N ARG A 81 8.15 3.74 4.61
CA ARG A 81 7.97 4.40 5.91
C ARG A 81 6.78 3.83 6.69
N TYR A 82 5.65 3.60 6.01
CA TYR A 82 4.47 3.04 6.68
C TYR A 82 4.55 1.54 6.88
N ASN A 83 5.24 0.80 5.99
CA ASN A 83 5.53 -0.62 6.23
C ASN A 83 6.38 -0.80 7.50
N GLU A 84 7.45 -0.01 7.65
CA GLU A 84 8.30 0.02 8.85
C GLU A 84 7.46 0.35 10.09
N ALA A 85 6.74 1.46 10.10
CA ALA A 85 5.95 1.88 11.25
C ALA A 85 4.81 0.93 11.63
N GLN A 86 4.18 0.27 10.64
CA GLN A 86 3.19 -0.77 10.87
C GLN A 86 3.81 -1.97 11.59
N LEU A 87 4.98 -2.41 11.15
CA LEU A 87 5.68 -3.51 11.79
C LEU A 87 6.16 -3.13 13.20
N GLU A 88 6.80 -1.97 13.38
CA GLU A 88 7.24 -1.49 14.70
C GLU A 88 6.09 -1.46 15.70
N LYS A 89 4.91 -1.04 15.25
CA LYS A 89 3.73 -0.92 16.13
C LYS A 89 3.10 -2.26 16.50
N TYR A 90 2.97 -3.18 15.53
CA TYR A 90 2.12 -4.35 15.71
C TYR A 90 2.86 -5.66 15.89
N ILE A 91 4.15 -5.78 15.57
CA ILE A 91 4.88 -7.05 15.55
C ILE A 91 4.88 -7.75 16.91
N ASP A 92 4.91 -6.99 18.00
CA ASP A 92 4.88 -7.56 19.37
C ASP A 92 3.49 -8.08 19.77
N SER A 93 2.45 -7.72 19.04
CA SER A 93 1.08 -8.25 19.21
C SER A 93 0.78 -9.45 18.31
N LEU A 94 1.77 -9.96 17.57
CA LEU A 94 1.66 -11.08 16.64
C LEU A 94 2.52 -12.28 17.12
N PRO A 95 2.15 -12.99 18.22
CA PRO A 95 3.03 -13.94 18.89
C PRO A 95 3.37 -15.17 18.05
N HIS A 96 2.58 -15.46 17.02
CA HIS A 96 2.78 -16.62 16.13
C HIS A 96 3.32 -16.24 14.75
N LEU A 97 3.68 -14.97 14.52
CA LEU A 97 4.24 -14.52 13.26
C LEU A 97 5.59 -15.19 12.99
N LYS A 98 5.70 -15.85 11.84
CA LYS A 98 6.91 -16.55 11.38
C LYS A 98 7.48 -15.99 10.09
N ASN A 99 6.61 -15.45 9.23
CA ASN A 99 6.96 -15.05 7.87
C ASN A 99 6.35 -13.70 7.54
N ILE A 100 7.13 -12.86 6.85
CA ILE A 100 6.64 -11.65 6.22
C ILE A 100 6.99 -11.72 4.73
N ILE A 101 5.98 -11.53 3.88
CA ILE A 101 6.16 -11.35 2.43
C ILE A 101 6.01 -9.85 2.15
N TRP A 102 7.08 -9.22 1.71
CA TRP A 102 7.07 -7.79 1.38
C TRP A 102 7.09 -7.58 -0.13
N GLY A 103 5.94 -7.23 -0.71
CA GLY A 103 5.83 -6.92 -2.13
C GLY A 103 6.39 -5.54 -2.46
N ILE A 104 7.42 -5.51 -3.32
CA ILE A 104 8.18 -4.31 -3.67
C ILE A 104 7.91 -3.92 -5.12
N ALA A 105 7.28 -2.76 -5.32
CA ALA A 105 7.03 -2.18 -6.64
C ALA A 105 8.30 -1.52 -7.21
N TYR A 106 8.38 -1.40 -8.55
CA TYR A 106 9.51 -0.78 -9.26
C TYR A 106 9.90 0.61 -8.75
N GLN A 107 8.92 1.45 -8.41
CA GLN A 107 9.15 2.82 -7.92
C GLN A 107 9.34 2.91 -6.40
N ALA A 108 9.16 1.81 -5.66
CA ALA A 108 8.98 1.86 -4.21
C ALA A 108 10.17 2.47 -3.45
N LEU A 109 11.42 2.21 -3.91
CA LEU A 109 12.62 2.76 -3.27
C LEU A 109 12.76 4.28 -3.39
N TRP A 110 12.07 4.91 -4.34
CA TRP A 110 12.03 6.37 -4.53
C TRP A 110 10.76 7.01 -4.00
N SER A 111 9.82 6.23 -3.47
CA SER A 111 8.53 6.72 -2.98
C SER A 111 8.56 7.05 -1.49
N ASP A 112 7.95 8.18 -1.13
CA ASP A 112 7.72 8.58 0.27
C ASP A 112 6.41 9.36 0.36
N GLU A 113 5.66 9.16 1.43
CA GLU A 113 4.33 9.73 1.62
C GLU A 113 4.35 11.24 1.85
N TYR A 114 5.44 11.77 2.37
CA TYR A 114 5.58 13.18 2.76
C TYR A 114 6.34 14.01 1.73
N GLU A 115 6.90 13.37 0.71
CA GLU A 115 7.79 14.03 -0.23
C GLU A 115 7.18 14.12 -1.63
N SER A 116 7.30 15.28 -2.24
CA SER A 116 6.95 15.55 -3.64
C SER A 116 8.19 15.97 -4.43
N GLY A 117 8.14 16.01 -5.76
CA GLY A 117 9.27 16.39 -6.61
C GLY A 117 10.27 15.27 -6.87
N VAL A 118 9.84 14.04 -6.68
CA VAL A 118 10.62 12.80 -6.92
C VAL A 118 10.27 12.19 -8.26
N PHE A 119 9.03 12.30 -8.68
CA PHE A 119 8.51 11.78 -9.94
C PHE A 119 8.03 12.91 -10.84
N TYR A 120 7.87 12.61 -12.13
CA TYR A 120 7.43 13.58 -13.12
C TYR A 120 6.01 14.14 -12.85
N GLN A 121 5.15 13.33 -12.28
CA GLN A 121 3.82 13.75 -11.82
C GLN A 121 3.66 13.33 -10.36
N ASP A 122 3.91 14.27 -9.48
CA ASP A 122 3.59 14.07 -8.08
C ASP A 122 2.10 14.29 -7.85
N SER A 123 1.48 13.35 -7.18
CA SER A 123 0.20 13.61 -6.54
C SER A 123 0.46 14.62 -5.40
N LYS A 124 -0.15 15.79 -5.47
CA LYS A 124 0.05 16.86 -4.50
C LYS A 124 -0.46 16.56 -3.09
N GLN A 125 -1.18 15.46 -2.91
CA GLN A 125 -1.77 15.07 -1.63
C GLN A 125 -1.72 13.57 -1.51
N ASN A 126 -1.00 13.11 -0.53
CA ASN A 126 -1.12 11.74 -0.09
C ASN A 126 -2.19 11.66 1.00
N GLU A 127 -3.42 11.38 0.59
CA GLU A 127 -4.57 11.23 1.50
C GLU A 127 -4.35 10.12 2.52
N ASN A 128 -3.50 9.16 2.19
CA ASN A 128 -3.16 8.04 3.05
C ASN A 128 -2.56 8.51 4.39
N ILE A 129 -1.84 9.65 4.42
CA ILE A 129 -1.28 10.19 5.68
C ILE A 129 -2.36 10.34 6.75
N ALA A 130 -3.51 10.95 6.38
CA ALA A 130 -4.62 11.10 7.31
C ALA A 130 -5.24 9.75 7.68
N TYR A 131 -5.39 8.84 6.72
CA TYR A 131 -5.94 7.53 6.98
C TYR A 131 -5.06 6.67 7.90
N TYR A 132 -3.74 6.70 7.75
CA TYR A 132 -2.83 6.07 8.70
C TYR A 132 -2.96 6.65 10.10
N SER A 133 -3.02 7.98 10.21
CA SER A 133 -3.17 8.66 11.49
C SER A 133 -4.51 8.37 12.17
N ILE A 134 -5.62 8.34 11.41
CA ILE A 134 -6.97 8.18 11.94
C ILE A 134 -7.30 6.71 12.22
N TYR A 135 -6.98 5.83 11.27
CA TYR A 135 -7.45 4.44 11.29
C TYR A 135 -6.41 3.44 11.74
N MET A 136 -5.12 3.65 11.44
CA MET A 136 -4.04 2.74 11.83
C MET A 136 -3.32 3.20 13.10
N ASP A 137 -3.65 4.40 13.61
CA ASP A 137 -2.97 5.06 14.72
C ASP A 137 -1.45 5.11 14.50
N ILE A 138 -1.04 5.37 13.25
CA ILE A 138 0.34 5.56 12.82
C ILE A 138 0.48 7.00 12.33
N SER A 139 1.29 7.80 13.02
CA SER A 139 1.47 9.22 12.69
C SER A 139 2.89 9.66 12.97
N PHE A 140 3.47 10.38 12.02
CA PHE A 140 4.82 10.97 12.13
C PHE A 140 4.81 12.46 12.46
N ASP A 141 3.63 13.05 12.57
CA ASP A 141 3.45 14.46 12.88
C ASP A 141 2.23 14.71 13.76
N HIS A 142 2.09 15.96 14.21
CA HIS A 142 0.98 16.41 15.05
C HIS A 142 0.06 17.42 14.33
N HIS A 143 0.13 17.51 12.99
CA HIS A 143 -0.72 18.41 12.24
C HIS A 143 -2.20 18.00 12.34
N LEU A 144 -3.05 18.93 12.78
CA LEU A 144 -4.49 18.69 12.93
C LEU A 144 -5.15 18.30 11.61
N ILE A 145 -4.60 18.75 10.47
CA ILE A 145 -5.10 18.35 9.16
C ILE A 145 -5.03 16.85 8.95
N HIS A 146 -3.98 16.18 9.46
CA HIS A 146 -3.82 14.73 9.35
C HIS A 146 -4.62 13.94 10.40
N ARG A 147 -5.39 14.63 11.24
CA ARG A 147 -6.28 14.02 12.24
C ARG A 147 -7.76 14.09 11.85
N SER A 148 -8.07 14.62 10.66
CA SER A 148 -9.44 14.77 10.15
C SER A 148 -9.47 14.45 8.66
N GLU A 149 -10.38 13.58 8.23
CA GLU A 149 -10.62 13.32 6.81
C GLU A 149 -11.09 14.57 6.09
N LEU A 150 -12.04 15.30 6.69
CA LEU A 150 -12.60 16.50 6.11
C LEU A 150 -11.54 17.58 5.85
N LEU A 151 -10.60 17.77 6.79
CA LEU A 151 -9.56 18.78 6.65
C LEU A 151 -8.44 18.35 5.68
N SER A 152 -8.15 17.05 5.60
CA SER A 152 -7.08 16.53 4.74
C SER A 152 -7.50 16.40 3.28
N ALA A 153 -8.72 15.92 3.01
CA ALA A 153 -9.14 15.53 1.67
C ALA A 153 -10.29 16.39 1.09
N GLY A 154 -10.87 17.31 1.85
CA GLY A 154 -11.82 18.34 1.39
C GLY A 154 -12.90 17.83 0.42
N LYS A 155 -12.80 18.18 -0.89
CA LYS A 155 -13.78 17.79 -1.91
C LYS A 155 -13.95 16.28 -2.05
N ILE A 156 -12.89 15.51 -1.91
CA ILE A 156 -12.90 14.05 -2.05
C ILE A 156 -13.75 13.40 -0.96
N CYS A 157 -13.75 13.97 0.24
CA CYS A 157 -14.63 13.51 1.32
C CYS A 157 -16.10 13.65 0.98
N VAL A 158 -16.49 14.73 0.31
CA VAL A 158 -17.90 14.94 -0.11
C VAL A 158 -18.28 13.91 -1.17
N GLU A 159 -17.40 13.63 -2.11
CA GLU A 159 -17.61 12.62 -3.15
C GLU A 159 -17.71 11.22 -2.54
N LYS A 160 -16.75 10.84 -1.68
CA LYS A 160 -16.75 9.57 -0.93
C LYS A 160 -18.05 9.40 -0.13
N TRP A 161 -18.47 10.44 0.58
CA TRP A 161 -19.71 10.44 1.37
C TRP A 161 -20.93 10.24 0.48
N SER A 162 -21.03 10.98 -0.64
CA SER A 162 -22.11 10.86 -1.61
C SER A 162 -22.20 9.46 -2.21
N LYS A 163 -21.07 8.90 -2.64
CA LYS A 163 -21.01 7.53 -3.18
C LYS A 163 -21.55 6.52 -2.18
N HIS A 164 -21.11 6.59 -0.92
CA HIS A 164 -21.50 5.63 0.09
C HIS A 164 -22.97 5.79 0.54
N TYR A 165 -23.39 7.02 0.94
CA TYR A 165 -24.70 7.23 1.56
C TYR A 165 -25.84 7.51 0.58
N LEU A 166 -25.55 8.10 -0.59
CA LEU A 166 -26.58 8.44 -1.57
C LEU A 166 -26.64 7.47 -2.75
N GLN A 167 -25.49 6.98 -3.20
CA GLN A 167 -25.41 6.09 -4.35
C GLN A 167 -25.29 4.61 -3.95
N HIS A 168 -25.07 4.34 -2.64
CA HIS A 168 -24.91 2.99 -2.08
C HIS A 168 -23.79 2.18 -2.72
N GLU A 169 -22.73 2.86 -3.19
CA GLU A 169 -21.56 2.21 -3.76
C GLU A 169 -20.73 1.52 -2.67
N LYS A 170 -20.16 0.36 -3.04
CA LYS A 170 -19.22 -0.36 -2.18
C LYS A 170 -17.91 0.42 -2.09
N THR A 171 -17.49 0.78 -0.88
CA THR A 171 -16.30 1.61 -0.62
C THR A 171 -15.09 0.81 -0.15
N MET A 172 -15.25 -0.49 0.09
CA MET A 172 -14.19 -1.41 0.50
C MET A 172 -14.40 -2.75 -0.20
N CYS A 173 -13.37 -3.25 -0.86
CA CYS A 173 -13.41 -4.49 -1.63
C CYS A 173 -12.52 -5.58 -1.03
N CYS A 174 -11.99 -5.42 0.19
CA CYS A 174 -11.19 -6.45 0.85
C CYS A 174 -12.05 -7.66 1.24
N ASP A 175 -11.51 -8.86 1.01
CA ASP A 175 -12.04 -10.11 1.53
C ASP A 175 -11.64 -10.33 3.01
N SER A 176 -12.05 -11.46 3.58
CA SER A 176 -11.79 -11.79 5.00
C SER A 176 -10.32 -12.00 5.36
N LEU A 177 -9.47 -12.30 4.38
CA LEU A 177 -8.02 -12.47 4.53
C LEU A 177 -7.23 -11.22 4.14
N GLY A 178 -7.92 -10.19 3.63
CA GLY A 178 -7.36 -8.91 3.33
C GLY A 178 -6.95 -8.68 1.88
N LEU A 179 -7.17 -9.61 0.94
CA LEU A 179 -7.00 -9.30 -0.48
C LEU A 179 -8.00 -8.23 -0.91
N ASP A 180 -7.55 -7.24 -1.64
CA ASP A 180 -8.42 -6.17 -2.15
C ASP A 180 -8.83 -6.47 -3.59
N HIS A 181 -10.12 -6.68 -3.81
CA HIS A 181 -10.76 -7.05 -5.09
C HIS A 181 -11.14 -5.84 -5.96
N THR A 182 -10.55 -4.67 -5.71
CA THR A 182 -10.76 -3.49 -6.57
C THR A 182 -10.25 -3.71 -8.00
N TYR A 183 -9.28 -4.62 -8.18
CA TYR A 183 -8.64 -4.93 -9.45
C TYR A 183 -9.00 -6.32 -9.98
N ASP A 184 -10.23 -6.79 -9.75
CA ASP A 184 -10.73 -8.02 -10.36
C ASP A 184 -10.77 -7.88 -11.90
N LEU A 185 -10.66 -9.00 -12.62
CA LEU A 185 -10.62 -9.03 -14.09
C LEU A 185 -11.84 -8.35 -14.73
N SER A 186 -13.02 -8.46 -14.09
CA SER A 186 -14.24 -7.80 -14.55
C SER A 186 -14.17 -6.27 -14.54
N GLU A 187 -13.28 -5.68 -13.75
CA GLU A 187 -13.08 -4.23 -13.62
C GLU A 187 -11.99 -3.70 -14.57
N LYS A 188 -11.32 -4.59 -15.31
CA LYS A 188 -10.28 -4.22 -16.26
C LYS A 188 -10.86 -3.48 -17.47
N GLU A 189 -10.10 -2.51 -18.03
CA GLU A 189 -10.45 -1.84 -19.29
C GLU A 189 -10.58 -2.85 -20.43
N GLU A 190 -11.76 -2.97 -21.01
CA GLU A 190 -12.08 -3.92 -22.09
C GLU A 190 -11.45 -3.52 -23.43
N ASP A 191 -11.24 -2.21 -23.68
CA ASP A 191 -10.57 -1.73 -24.87
C ASP A 191 -9.04 -1.94 -24.75
N GLU A 192 -8.54 -3.00 -25.37
CA GLU A 192 -7.13 -3.36 -25.37
C GLU A 192 -6.21 -2.19 -25.79
N LYS A 193 -6.61 -1.35 -26.73
CA LYS A 193 -5.81 -0.20 -27.16
C LYS A 193 -5.71 0.84 -26.06
N LYS A 194 -6.80 1.12 -25.34
CA LYS A 194 -6.77 2.03 -24.20
C LYS A 194 -5.91 1.49 -23.08
N TRP A 195 -6.06 0.19 -22.78
CA TRP A 195 -5.28 -0.51 -21.78
C TRP A 195 -3.77 -0.42 -22.09
N LEU A 196 -3.35 -0.79 -23.33
CA LEU A 196 -1.95 -0.71 -23.76
C LEU A 196 -1.43 0.74 -23.75
N ASN A 197 -2.24 1.72 -24.18
CA ASN A 197 -1.85 3.13 -24.21
C ASN A 197 -1.69 3.75 -22.81
N ALA A 198 -2.24 3.17 -21.77
CA ALA A 198 -2.05 3.63 -20.40
C ALA A 198 -0.66 3.25 -19.83
N ILE A 199 -0.05 2.16 -20.31
CA ILE A 199 1.21 1.63 -19.78
C ILE A 199 2.37 2.63 -19.87
N PRO A 200 2.66 3.29 -21.00
CA PRO A 200 3.74 4.29 -21.09
C PRO A 200 3.56 5.45 -20.11
N ARG A 201 2.33 5.85 -19.82
CA ARG A 201 2.03 6.88 -18.83
C ARG A 201 2.37 6.38 -17.42
N SER A 202 2.00 5.17 -17.09
CA SER A 202 2.34 4.56 -15.79
C SER A 202 3.85 4.45 -15.60
N ILE A 203 4.60 4.01 -16.62
CA ILE A 203 6.06 3.95 -16.59
C ILE A 203 6.64 5.34 -16.29
N LYS A 204 6.20 6.37 -16.99
CA LYS A 204 6.64 7.75 -16.76
C LYS A 204 6.34 8.24 -15.34
N MET A 205 5.21 7.84 -14.77
CA MET A 205 4.84 8.18 -13.39
C MET A 205 5.67 7.41 -12.34
N HIS A 206 6.22 6.27 -12.71
CA HIS A 206 7.01 5.41 -11.84
C HIS A 206 8.53 5.60 -12.03
N THR A 207 8.96 6.40 -13.00
CA THR A 207 10.38 6.71 -13.19
C THR A 207 10.75 7.91 -12.34
N ALA A 208 11.68 7.72 -11.42
CA ALA A 208 12.17 8.77 -10.55
C ALA A 208 12.97 9.82 -11.33
N LEU A 209 12.88 11.06 -10.90
CA LEU A 209 13.69 12.15 -11.44
C LEU A 209 15.14 12.00 -10.97
N ASP A 210 16.08 12.39 -11.82
CA ASP A 210 17.48 12.48 -11.45
C ASP A 210 17.73 13.79 -10.68
N ASN A 211 17.51 13.72 -9.36
CA ASN A 211 17.73 14.86 -8.46
C ASN A 211 18.14 14.40 -7.05
N GLU A 212 18.71 15.32 -6.28
CA GLU A 212 19.20 15.05 -4.91
C GLU A 212 18.11 14.55 -3.96
N LYS A 213 16.85 14.95 -4.19
CA LYS A 213 15.73 14.52 -3.38
C LYS A 213 15.40 13.04 -3.61
N ALA A 214 15.33 12.62 -4.87
CA ALA A 214 15.11 11.23 -5.25
C ALA A 214 16.23 10.34 -4.68
N GLU A 215 17.49 10.79 -4.76
CA GLU A 215 18.63 10.08 -4.19
C GLU A 215 18.54 9.96 -2.67
N ARG A 216 18.19 11.04 -1.98
CA ARG A 216 18.01 11.01 -0.52
C ARG A 216 16.93 10.02 -0.09
N ILE A 217 15.78 9.99 -0.78
CA ILE A 217 14.68 9.07 -0.46
C ILE A 217 15.10 7.63 -0.72
N TYR A 218 15.76 7.38 -1.85
CA TYR A 218 16.30 6.06 -2.17
C TYR A 218 17.20 5.54 -1.04
N GLN A 219 18.15 6.34 -0.57
CA GLN A 219 19.05 5.96 0.53
C GLN A 219 18.29 5.74 1.86
N GLN A 220 17.31 6.59 2.16
CA GLN A 220 16.48 6.42 3.34
C GLN A 220 15.64 5.14 3.29
N ASN A 221 15.12 4.77 2.11
CA ASN A 221 14.32 3.56 1.96
C ASN A 221 15.17 2.29 2.04
N ILE A 222 16.42 2.31 1.60
CA ILE A 222 17.38 1.21 1.88
C ILE A 222 17.61 1.06 3.38
N GLN A 223 17.81 2.17 4.12
CA GLN A 223 17.93 2.13 5.58
C GLN A 223 16.68 1.55 6.26
N ARG A 224 15.47 1.90 5.79
CA ARG A 224 14.21 1.31 6.27
C ARG A 224 14.13 -0.19 5.99
N MET A 225 14.57 -0.64 4.82
CA MET A 225 14.63 -2.09 4.54
C MET A 225 15.53 -2.81 5.53
N HIS A 226 16.70 -2.25 5.85
CA HIS A 226 17.59 -2.81 6.87
C HIS A 226 16.95 -2.76 8.28
N ALA A 227 16.23 -1.71 8.63
CA ALA A 227 15.54 -1.61 9.92
C ALA A 227 14.46 -2.69 10.06
N VAL A 228 13.65 -2.89 9.00
CA VAL A 228 12.66 -3.97 8.94
C VAL A 228 13.31 -5.35 9.00
N ALA A 229 14.38 -5.58 8.25
CA ALA A 229 15.13 -6.85 8.27
C ALA A 229 15.67 -7.16 9.68
N LYS A 230 16.24 -6.15 10.34
CA LYS A 230 16.70 -6.26 11.74
C LYS A 230 15.55 -6.55 12.70
N LEU A 231 14.43 -5.84 12.56
CA LEU A 231 13.26 -6.03 13.40
C LEU A 231 12.73 -7.47 13.31
N CYS A 232 12.68 -8.02 12.10
CA CYS A 232 12.32 -9.41 11.84
C CYS A 232 13.35 -10.39 12.42
N HIS A 233 14.65 -10.14 12.20
CA HIS A 233 15.73 -10.98 12.73
C HIS A 233 15.66 -11.09 14.26
N ASP A 234 15.52 -9.97 14.96
CA ASP A 234 15.49 -9.92 16.42
C ASP A 234 14.30 -10.72 17.01
N ARG A 235 13.29 -11.04 16.20
CA ARG A 235 12.08 -11.82 16.58
C ARG A 235 12.00 -13.22 15.96
N GLY A 236 13.05 -13.62 15.24
CA GLY A 236 13.09 -14.93 14.57
C GLY A 236 12.07 -15.04 13.41
N VAL A 237 11.69 -13.92 12.81
CA VAL A 237 10.75 -13.85 11.68
C VAL A 237 11.53 -13.84 10.37
N LYS A 238 11.14 -14.68 9.41
CA LYS A 238 11.68 -14.68 8.05
C LYS A 238 11.06 -13.56 7.24
N LEU A 239 11.87 -12.84 6.49
CA LEU A 239 11.46 -11.76 5.60
C LEU A 239 11.73 -12.15 4.14
N TYR A 240 10.69 -12.17 3.33
CA TYR A 240 10.77 -12.45 1.90
C TYR A 240 10.52 -11.16 1.13
N LEU A 241 11.57 -10.62 0.50
CA LEU A 241 11.49 -9.46 -0.38
C LEU A 241 11.07 -9.96 -1.76
N VAL A 242 9.86 -9.64 -2.17
CA VAL A 242 9.26 -10.16 -3.40
C VAL A 242 9.03 -9.03 -4.38
N ILE A 243 9.57 -9.13 -5.58
CA ILE A 243 9.31 -8.23 -6.69
C ILE A 243 8.23 -8.88 -7.56
N PRO A 244 6.98 -8.39 -7.55
CA PRO A 244 5.89 -9.00 -8.31
C PRO A 244 6.08 -8.91 -9.82
N PRO A 245 5.42 -9.79 -10.60
CA PRO A 245 5.47 -9.74 -12.05
C PRO A 245 4.85 -8.47 -12.61
N THR A 246 5.36 -8.04 -13.75
CA THR A 246 4.83 -6.92 -14.53
C THR A 246 4.58 -7.35 -15.97
N TYR A 247 3.64 -6.67 -16.65
CA TYR A 247 3.33 -6.97 -18.03
C TYR A 247 4.50 -6.66 -18.97
N LYS A 248 4.65 -7.45 -20.04
CA LYS A 248 5.77 -7.34 -20.98
C LYS A 248 6.04 -5.91 -21.45
N MET A 249 5.02 -5.19 -21.88
CA MET A 249 5.17 -3.81 -22.35
C MET A 249 5.64 -2.85 -21.24
N TYR A 250 5.38 -3.16 -19.97
CA TYR A 250 5.88 -2.39 -18.84
C TYR A 250 7.37 -2.68 -18.61
N TYR A 251 7.76 -3.94 -18.39
CA TYR A 251 9.14 -4.27 -18.05
C TYR A 251 10.16 -4.04 -19.19
N GLU A 252 9.72 -4.04 -20.45
CA GLU A 252 10.59 -3.73 -21.59
C GLU A 252 10.86 -2.23 -21.76
N ASN A 253 10.09 -1.36 -21.10
CA ASN A 253 10.15 0.08 -21.30
C ASN A 253 10.44 0.89 -20.02
N VAL A 254 10.68 0.26 -18.87
CA VAL A 254 11.12 0.94 -17.65
C VAL A 254 12.56 1.44 -17.79
N ASP A 255 12.96 2.41 -16.97
CA ASP A 255 14.35 2.84 -16.89
C ASP A 255 15.23 1.72 -16.32
N GLU A 256 16.17 1.22 -17.12
CA GLU A 256 17.04 0.10 -16.75
C GLU A 256 17.97 0.48 -15.59
N GLY A 257 18.43 1.73 -15.53
CA GLY A 257 19.30 2.20 -14.45
C GLY A 257 18.56 2.17 -13.09
N GLN A 258 17.31 2.64 -13.05
CA GLN A 258 16.47 2.55 -11.87
C GLN A 258 16.18 1.10 -11.49
N LEU A 259 15.88 0.24 -12.46
CA LEU A 259 15.61 -1.18 -12.23
C LEU A 259 16.83 -1.90 -11.63
N GLN A 260 18.00 -1.69 -12.17
CA GLN A 260 19.25 -2.28 -11.66
C GLN A 260 19.56 -1.80 -10.24
N ARG A 261 19.37 -0.52 -9.96
CA ARG A 261 19.53 0.03 -8.61
C ARG A 261 18.57 -0.61 -7.60
N MET A 262 17.33 -0.86 -7.99
CA MET A 262 16.36 -1.56 -7.15
C MET A 262 16.83 -2.99 -6.83
N PHE A 263 17.27 -3.75 -7.85
CA PHE A 263 17.77 -5.12 -7.65
C PHE A 263 19.02 -5.16 -6.76
N LEU A 264 19.95 -4.22 -6.96
CA LEU A 264 21.17 -4.14 -6.13
C LEU A 264 20.83 -3.86 -4.67
N ALA A 265 19.92 -2.92 -4.38
CA ALA A 265 19.51 -2.60 -3.02
C ALA A 265 18.82 -3.79 -2.33
N ILE A 266 17.91 -4.48 -3.03
CA ILE A 266 17.23 -5.67 -2.50
C ILE A 266 18.22 -6.79 -2.21
N ARG A 267 19.17 -7.03 -3.11
CA ARG A 267 20.23 -8.04 -2.93
C ARG A 267 21.15 -7.69 -1.75
N GLU A 268 21.55 -6.43 -1.63
CA GLU A 268 22.38 -5.97 -0.50
C GLU A 268 21.74 -6.30 0.85
N VAL A 269 20.42 -6.07 0.97
CA VAL A 269 19.68 -6.39 2.20
C VAL A 269 19.62 -7.91 2.42
N ALA A 270 19.33 -8.69 1.37
CA ALA A 270 19.25 -10.14 1.47
C ALA A 270 20.63 -10.78 1.80
N ASP A 271 21.71 -10.28 1.22
CA ASP A 271 23.06 -10.78 1.49
C ASP A 271 23.54 -10.45 2.91
N LYS A 272 23.04 -9.37 3.49
CA LYS A 272 23.44 -8.92 4.84
C LYS A 272 22.72 -9.64 5.97
N TRP A 273 21.48 -10.06 5.77
CA TRP A 273 20.62 -10.61 6.80
C TRP A 273 20.24 -12.07 6.51
N ASP A 274 20.58 -12.99 7.40
CA ASP A 274 20.36 -14.43 7.24
C ASP A 274 18.88 -14.84 7.32
N ASN A 275 18.02 -13.97 7.86
CA ASN A 275 16.57 -14.12 7.89
C ASN A 275 15.87 -13.54 6.65
N VAL A 276 16.60 -12.99 5.68
CA VAL A 276 16.05 -12.34 4.49
C VAL A 276 16.33 -13.18 3.25
N SER A 277 15.33 -13.35 2.40
CA SER A 277 15.46 -13.92 1.06
C SER A 277 14.79 -13.01 0.03
N ALA A 278 15.38 -12.92 -1.16
CA ALA A 278 14.84 -12.10 -2.25
C ALA A 278 14.35 -12.96 -3.41
N TYR A 279 13.19 -12.62 -3.96
CA TYR A 279 12.56 -13.30 -5.08
C TYR A 279 12.18 -12.29 -6.15
N ASP A 280 12.66 -12.51 -7.37
CA ASP A 280 12.43 -11.64 -8.52
C ASP A 280 11.53 -12.31 -9.54
N TYR A 281 10.33 -11.77 -9.71
CA TYR A 281 9.37 -12.16 -10.73
C TYR A 281 9.08 -11.04 -11.73
N PHE A 282 9.85 -9.96 -11.73
CA PHE A 282 9.57 -8.75 -12.52
C PHE A 282 9.34 -9.03 -14.00
N LYS A 283 10.14 -9.92 -14.59
CA LYS A 283 10.06 -10.33 -16.00
C LYS A 283 9.56 -11.77 -16.16
N ASP A 284 8.69 -12.23 -15.28
CA ASP A 284 8.22 -13.62 -15.30
C ASP A 284 7.28 -13.88 -16.50
N ASN A 285 7.73 -14.70 -17.43
CA ASN A 285 7.04 -15.02 -18.68
C ASN A 285 5.87 -16.00 -18.52
N ARG A 286 5.63 -16.52 -17.32
CA ARG A 286 4.45 -17.35 -17.02
C ARG A 286 3.17 -16.53 -17.06
N PHE A 287 3.25 -15.18 -16.89
CA PHE A 287 2.09 -14.31 -16.83
C PHE A 287 1.68 -13.78 -18.21
N VAL A 288 0.38 -13.75 -18.46
CA VAL A 288 -0.25 -13.28 -19.71
C VAL A 288 -1.15 -12.07 -19.47
N ALA A 289 -1.66 -11.43 -20.53
CA ALA A 289 -2.41 -10.19 -20.42
C ALA A 289 -3.61 -10.24 -19.45
N ASP A 290 -4.30 -11.37 -19.34
CA ASP A 290 -5.47 -11.50 -18.44
C ASP A 290 -5.08 -11.65 -16.97
N ASP A 291 -3.82 -11.96 -16.68
CA ASP A 291 -3.30 -11.95 -15.31
C ASP A 291 -3.09 -10.52 -14.80
N PHE A 292 -3.12 -9.48 -15.67
CA PHE A 292 -2.84 -8.10 -15.32
C PHE A 292 -4.06 -7.19 -15.44
N TYR A 293 -4.29 -6.38 -14.41
CA TYR A 293 -5.25 -5.28 -14.44
C TYR A 293 -4.73 -4.10 -15.27
N ASP A 294 -3.46 -3.77 -15.10
CA ASP A 294 -2.71 -2.76 -15.86
C ASP A 294 -1.25 -3.21 -16.08
N GLY A 295 -0.33 -2.30 -16.42
CA GLY A 295 1.06 -2.66 -16.73
C GLY A 295 1.85 -3.26 -15.57
N ASN A 296 1.50 -2.95 -14.32
CA ASN A 296 2.27 -3.34 -13.13
C ASN A 296 1.44 -3.91 -11.97
N HIS A 297 0.13 -4.04 -12.14
CA HIS A 297 -0.72 -4.69 -11.16
C HIS A 297 -1.35 -5.96 -11.74
N LEU A 298 -1.33 -7.02 -10.96
CA LEU A 298 -2.09 -8.23 -11.26
C LEU A 298 -3.59 -8.00 -11.04
N THR A 299 -4.43 -8.79 -11.72
CA THR A 299 -5.84 -8.91 -11.36
C THR A 299 -5.97 -9.67 -10.04
N SER A 300 -6.89 -9.21 -9.17
CA SER A 300 -7.00 -9.76 -7.82
C SER A 300 -7.60 -11.18 -7.79
N ASP A 301 -8.46 -11.51 -8.73
CA ASP A 301 -9.16 -12.79 -8.82
C ASP A 301 -8.47 -13.83 -9.73
N VAL A 302 -7.56 -13.42 -10.63
CA VAL A 302 -6.87 -14.33 -11.57
C VAL A 302 -5.36 -14.28 -11.36
N GLY A 303 -4.74 -13.11 -11.59
CA GLY A 303 -3.29 -12.94 -11.51
C GLY A 303 -2.75 -13.15 -10.09
N ALA A 304 -3.45 -12.66 -9.07
CA ALA A 304 -3.05 -12.82 -7.67
C ALA A 304 -3.12 -14.27 -7.21
N VAL A 305 -4.15 -15.02 -7.64
CA VAL A 305 -4.28 -16.47 -7.37
C VAL A 305 -3.12 -17.24 -7.99
N LYS A 306 -2.80 -16.95 -9.25
CA LYS A 306 -1.67 -17.56 -9.95
C LYS A 306 -0.35 -17.25 -9.26
N PHE A 307 -0.15 -16.00 -8.89
CA PHE A 307 1.08 -15.58 -8.21
C PHE A 307 1.20 -16.17 -6.80
N GLY A 308 0.11 -16.21 -6.05
CA GLY A 308 0.07 -16.84 -4.73
C GLY A 308 0.47 -18.32 -4.76
N ASN A 309 0.00 -19.08 -5.76
CA ASN A 309 0.42 -20.47 -5.97
C ASN A 309 1.92 -20.59 -6.30
N ILE A 310 2.46 -19.70 -7.13
CA ILE A 310 3.89 -19.67 -7.43
C ILE A 310 4.71 -19.36 -6.17
N LEU A 311 4.31 -18.36 -5.38
CA LEU A 311 4.97 -18.04 -4.13
C LEU A 311 4.92 -19.19 -3.11
N ARG A 312 3.80 -19.92 -3.05
CA ARG A 312 3.69 -21.12 -2.23
C ARG A 312 4.72 -22.17 -2.61
N GLU A 313 4.86 -22.43 -3.91
CA GLU A 313 5.83 -23.39 -4.41
C GLU A 313 7.27 -22.96 -4.19
N ASP A 314 7.61 -21.69 -4.37
CA ASP A 314 8.98 -21.19 -4.31
C ASP A 314 9.44 -20.90 -2.87
N ILE A 315 8.55 -20.43 -2.00
CA ILE A 315 8.89 -19.99 -0.64
C ILE A 315 8.61 -21.07 0.41
N PHE A 316 7.49 -21.81 0.28
CA PHE A 316 6.98 -22.70 1.31
C PHE A 316 7.04 -24.18 0.92
N LYS A 317 7.96 -24.56 0.01
CA LYS A 317 8.25 -25.98 -0.22
C LYS A 317 8.69 -26.64 1.09
N GLU A 318 7.91 -27.63 1.53
CA GLU A 318 8.34 -28.58 2.55
C GLU A 318 9.39 -29.57 2.01
#